data_c05c2e78a58e09835d3fbd6c1d63a2e7
#
_entry.id   c05c2e78a58e09835d3fbd6c1d63a2e7
#
_cell.length_a   1.000
_cell.length_b   1.000
_cell.length_c   1.000
_cell.angle_alpha   90.00
_cell.angle_beta   90.00
_cell.angle_gamma   90.00
#
_symmetry.space_group_name_H-M   'P 1'
#
loop_
_entity.id
_entity.type
_entity.pdbx_description
1 polymer ?
#
loop_
_entity_poly.entity_id
_entity_poly.type
_entity_poly.pdbx_seq_one_letter_code
_entity_poly.pdbx_strand_id
1 'polypeptide(L)'
;MDKLRKKLIFKKYRIEKQIYTSYLSKVYEGKNELTKEKVVLKLEKIESVYESLESEAYFLLFLKNVGIPRLISYGKFQNYKVLIEELLGESLYLIWKKKLKEEDKLRDICLIALQCIDRLQFIHSKGVIHRDIKPSNFLFGIQNPNIIYLIDFGLAKKYKSSRTGKHVKFGYMPTINGSLDFMSINCTKKIVQSRRDDMESLGYVLIYLAKKKFALE
;
A
#
# COMPACT_ATOMS: atom_id res chain seq x y z
N MET A 1 -7.28 -20.43 13.73
CA MET A 1 -7.40 -20.05 12.30
C MET A 1 -8.53 -20.78 11.58
N ASP A 2 -8.74 -22.06 11.80
CA ASP A 2 -9.79 -22.84 11.12
C ASP A 2 -11.23 -22.33 11.32
N LYS A 3 -11.49 -21.64 12.44
CA LYS A 3 -12.83 -21.09 12.73
C LYS A 3 -13.22 -19.92 11.81
N LEU A 4 -12.28 -19.12 11.32
CA LEU A 4 -12.58 -17.99 10.41
C LEU A 4 -12.82 -18.48 8.96
N ARG A 5 -12.05 -19.47 8.49
CA ARG A 5 -12.21 -20.04 7.15
C ARG A 5 -13.59 -20.69 6.92
N LYS A 6 -14.21 -21.21 8.00
CA LYS A 6 -15.53 -21.84 7.95
C LYS A 6 -16.69 -20.84 7.93
N LYS A 7 -16.43 -19.54 8.18
CA LYS A 7 -17.46 -18.50 8.26
C LYS A 7 -17.40 -17.56 7.06
N LEU A 8 -18.56 -17.05 6.66
CA LEU A 8 -18.65 -15.99 5.65
C LEU A 8 -18.52 -14.64 6.34
N ILE A 9 -17.48 -13.90 6.02
CA ILE A 9 -17.28 -12.51 6.45
C ILE A 9 -18.34 -11.65 5.77
N PHE A 10 -19.03 -10.82 6.55
CA PHE A 10 -20.16 -10.00 6.10
C PHE A 10 -21.23 -10.79 5.32
N LYS A 11 -21.42 -12.10 5.65
CA LYS A 11 -22.34 -13.04 5.00
C LYS A 11 -22.09 -13.26 3.50
N LYS A 12 -20.95 -12.81 2.96
CA LYS A 12 -20.66 -12.81 1.51
C LYS A 12 -19.29 -13.34 1.15
N TYR A 13 -18.26 -13.12 1.98
CA TYR A 13 -16.89 -13.33 1.60
C TYR A 13 -16.26 -14.51 2.32
N ARG A 14 -15.69 -15.44 1.56
CA ARG A 14 -14.96 -16.60 2.07
C ARG A 14 -13.46 -16.38 1.97
N ILE A 15 -12.74 -16.66 3.05
CA ILE A 15 -11.28 -16.70 3.05
C ILE A 15 -10.82 -17.99 2.36
N GLU A 16 -9.90 -17.85 1.40
CA GLU A 16 -9.31 -19.00 0.69
C GLU A 16 -7.86 -19.23 1.12
N LYS A 17 -6.97 -18.29 0.85
CA LYS A 17 -5.52 -18.43 1.05
C LYS A 17 -4.96 -17.25 1.83
N GLN A 18 -4.03 -17.52 2.76
CA GLN A 18 -3.25 -16.47 3.41
C GLN A 18 -2.14 -16.00 2.46
N ILE A 19 -2.10 -14.68 2.21
CA ILE A 19 -1.09 -14.04 1.36
C ILE A 19 0.06 -13.52 2.22
N TYR A 20 -0.27 -12.86 3.33
CA TYR A 20 0.71 -12.20 4.19
C TYR A 20 0.27 -12.20 5.65
N THR A 21 1.23 -12.14 6.55
CA THR A 21 0.98 -11.93 7.99
C THR A 21 2.05 -11.03 8.57
N SER A 22 1.63 -10.09 9.40
CA SER A 22 2.48 -9.27 10.24
C SER A 22 2.04 -9.38 11.70
N TYR A 23 2.72 -8.69 12.58
CA TYR A 23 2.31 -8.59 13.98
C TYR A 23 0.93 -7.92 14.11
N LEU A 24 0.63 -6.93 13.26
CA LEU A 24 -0.58 -6.10 13.35
C LEU A 24 -1.75 -6.66 12.53
N SER A 25 -1.48 -7.23 11.36
CA SER A 25 -2.52 -7.59 10.41
C SER A 25 -2.25 -8.91 9.69
N LYS A 26 -3.31 -9.51 9.20
CA LYS A 26 -3.27 -10.71 8.34
C LYS A 26 -3.99 -10.41 7.05
N VAL A 27 -3.39 -10.78 5.93
CA VAL A 27 -3.93 -10.54 4.59
C VAL A 27 -4.23 -11.88 3.94
N TYR A 28 -5.41 -11.98 3.36
CA TYR A 28 -5.92 -13.19 2.73
C TYR A 28 -6.46 -12.89 1.32
N GLU A 29 -6.26 -13.83 0.42
CA GLU A 29 -7.09 -13.97 -0.78
C GLU A 29 -8.39 -14.64 -0.37
N GLY A 30 -9.50 -14.19 -0.93
CA GLY A 30 -10.79 -14.79 -0.77
C GLY A 30 -11.70 -14.45 -1.94
N LYS A 31 -12.95 -14.83 -1.83
CA LYS A 31 -13.94 -14.56 -2.88
C LYS A 31 -15.30 -14.19 -2.31
N ASN A 32 -16.02 -13.43 -3.09
CA ASN A 32 -17.44 -13.20 -2.89
C ASN A 32 -18.20 -14.47 -3.35
N GLU A 33 -18.92 -15.13 -2.44
CA GLU A 33 -19.62 -16.38 -2.77
C GLU A 33 -20.80 -16.20 -3.74
N LEU A 34 -21.35 -14.98 -3.83
CA LEU A 34 -22.43 -14.69 -4.76
C LEU A 34 -21.91 -14.37 -6.16
N THR A 35 -20.98 -13.40 -6.28
CA THR A 35 -20.47 -12.92 -7.56
C THR A 35 -19.28 -13.72 -8.09
N LYS A 36 -18.67 -14.57 -7.22
CA LYS A 36 -17.41 -15.29 -7.47
C LYS A 36 -16.20 -14.38 -7.70
N GLU A 37 -16.34 -13.09 -7.53
CA GLU A 37 -15.23 -12.11 -7.61
C GLU A 37 -14.19 -12.42 -6.53
N LYS A 38 -12.92 -12.48 -6.95
CA LYS A 38 -11.79 -12.61 -6.03
C LYS A 38 -11.48 -11.27 -5.38
N VAL A 39 -11.12 -11.32 -4.11
CA VAL A 39 -10.89 -10.13 -3.27
C VAL A 39 -9.70 -10.34 -2.35
N VAL A 40 -9.16 -9.25 -1.81
CA VAL A 40 -8.23 -9.26 -0.68
C VAL A 40 -9.00 -8.90 0.59
N LEU A 41 -8.75 -9.66 1.66
CA LEU A 41 -9.28 -9.37 2.99
C LEU A 41 -8.12 -9.08 3.93
N LYS A 42 -8.07 -7.88 4.48
CA LYS A 42 -7.11 -7.48 5.53
C LYS A 42 -7.83 -7.52 6.88
N LEU A 43 -7.25 -8.21 7.84
CA LEU A 43 -7.81 -8.40 9.18
C LEU A 43 -6.86 -7.84 10.24
N GLU A 44 -7.34 -6.92 11.08
CA GLU A 44 -6.65 -6.35 12.23
C GLU A 44 -7.49 -6.63 13.49
N LYS A 45 -6.85 -6.99 14.61
CA LYS A 45 -7.60 -7.20 15.86
C LYS A 45 -8.21 -5.88 16.34
N ILE A 46 -9.42 -5.91 16.88
CA ILE A 46 -10.11 -4.71 17.42
C ILE A 46 -9.31 -4.08 18.56
N GLU A 47 -8.65 -4.91 19.38
CA GLU A 47 -7.81 -4.48 20.49
C GLU A 47 -6.47 -3.86 20.06
N SER A 48 -6.17 -3.84 18.76
CA SER A 48 -4.95 -3.20 18.25
C SER A 48 -4.97 -1.71 18.54
N VAL A 49 -3.91 -1.22 19.16
CA VAL A 49 -3.69 0.21 19.41
C VAL A 49 -3.48 0.98 18.09
N TYR A 50 -3.18 0.25 17.01
CA TYR A 50 -2.97 0.80 15.68
C TYR A 50 -4.28 0.75 14.89
N GLU A 51 -4.72 1.90 14.41
CA GLU A 51 -5.92 2.05 13.57
C GLU A 51 -5.59 2.04 12.08
N SER A 52 -4.67 1.15 11.68
CA SER A 52 -4.12 1.17 10.31
C SER A 52 -5.18 0.84 9.26
N LEU A 53 -6.05 -0.15 9.48
CA LEU A 53 -7.11 -0.50 8.52
C LEU A 53 -8.22 0.55 8.43
N GLU A 54 -8.51 1.27 9.52
CA GLU A 54 -9.48 2.37 9.49
C GLU A 54 -8.96 3.55 8.68
N SER A 55 -7.70 3.92 8.91
CA SER A 55 -7.00 4.92 8.11
C SER A 55 -6.95 4.53 6.64
N GLU A 56 -6.60 3.28 6.33
CA GLU A 56 -6.54 2.76 4.98
C GLU A 56 -7.91 2.82 4.29
N ALA A 57 -8.97 2.36 4.94
CA ALA A 57 -10.34 2.43 4.42
C ALA A 57 -10.76 3.87 4.09
N TYR A 58 -10.43 4.81 4.99
CA TYR A 58 -10.70 6.23 4.78
C TYR A 58 -10.00 6.76 3.52
N PHE A 59 -8.69 6.47 3.36
CA PHE A 59 -7.93 6.97 2.21
C PHE A 59 -8.33 6.29 0.91
N LEU A 60 -8.65 5.00 0.90
CA LEU A 60 -9.17 4.31 -0.29
C LEU A 60 -10.51 4.89 -0.77
N LEU A 61 -11.39 5.29 0.17
CA LEU A 61 -12.63 6.00 -0.18
C LEU A 61 -12.36 7.41 -0.73
N PHE A 62 -11.39 8.12 -0.14
CA PHE A 62 -11.07 9.49 -0.50
C PHE A 62 -10.30 9.61 -1.82
N LEU A 63 -9.43 8.63 -2.12
CA LEU A 63 -8.47 8.65 -3.24
C LEU A 63 -8.95 7.84 -4.46
N LYS A 64 -10.25 7.69 -4.68
CA LYS A 64 -10.77 6.90 -5.83
C LYS A 64 -10.18 7.37 -7.15
N ASN A 65 -9.37 6.54 -7.79
CA ASN A 65 -8.77 6.79 -9.10
C ASN A 65 -8.17 5.49 -9.70
N VAL A 66 -7.81 5.54 -10.97
CA VAL A 66 -7.01 4.50 -11.62
C VAL A 66 -5.67 4.35 -10.90
N GLY A 67 -5.27 3.12 -10.60
CA GLY A 67 -4.03 2.81 -9.87
C GLY A 67 -4.12 3.02 -8.35
N ILE A 68 -5.32 3.21 -7.79
CA ILE A 68 -5.63 3.10 -6.37
C ILE A 68 -6.62 1.96 -6.20
N PRO A 69 -6.40 0.99 -5.28
CA PRO A 69 -7.30 -0.14 -5.09
C PRO A 69 -8.72 0.29 -4.76
N ARG A 70 -9.69 -0.40 -5.35
CA ARG A 70 -11.09 -0.17 -5.03
C ARG A 70 -11.43 -0.78 -3.67
N LEU A 71 -11.83 0.03 -2.71
CA LEU A 71 -12.43 -0.45 -1.47
C LEU A 71 -13.79 -1.07 -1.78
N ILE A 72 -13.99 -2.32 -1.36
CA ILE A 72 -15.24 -3.07 -1.54
C ILE A 72 -16.08 -2.98 -0.28
N SER A 73 -15.47 -3.19 0.90
CA SER A 73 -16.15 -3.14 2.18
C SER A 73 -15.19 -2.91 3.33
N TYR A 74 -15.65 -2.25 4.39
CA TYR A 74 -14.94 -2.12 5.66
C TYR A 74 -15.92 -2.26 6.82
N GLY A 75 -15.52 -2.94 7.91
CA GLY A 75 -16.35 -3.08 9.10
C GLY A 75 -15.77 -4.01 10.15
N LYS A 76 -16.56 -4.29 11.18
CA LYS A 76 -16.20 -5.22 12.25
C LYS A 76 -16.80 -6.59 11.99
N PHE A 77 -15.99 -7.63 12.20
CA PHE A 77 -16.43 -9.02 12.14
C PHE A 77 -15.78 -9.81 13.26
N GLN A 78 -16.58 -10.28 14.22
CA GLN A 78 -16.09 -10.87 15.47
C GLN A 78 -15.10 -9.92 16.17
N ASN A 79 -13.89 -10.39 16.50
CA ASN A 79 -12.85 -9.61 17.17
C ASN A 79 -11.89 -8.92 16.19
N TYR A 80 -12.31 -8.72 14.92
CA TYR A 80 -11.48 -8.12 13.88
C TYR A 80 -12.13 -6.89 13.24
N LYS A 81 -11.33 -5.88 12.94
CA LYS A 81 -11.60 -4.91 11.87
C LYS A 81 -11.24 -5.61 10.57
N VAL A 82 -12.10 -5.53 9.57
CA VAL A 82 -11.90 -6.19 8.27
C VAL A 82 -12.06 -5.17 7.16
N LEU A 83 -11.04 -5.08 6.31
CA LEU A 83 -11.07 -4.31 5.08
C LEU A 83 -11.06 -5.29 3.91
N ILE A 84 -11.94 -5.07 2.94
CA ILE A 84 -12.05 -5.86 1.71
C ILE A 84 -11.83 -4.94 0.52
N GLU A 85 -10.85 -5.26 -0.30
CA GLU A 85 -10.50 -4.52 -1.51
C GLU A 85 -10.33 -5.45 -2.71
N GLU A 86 -10.22 -4.89 -3.91
CA GLU A 86 -9.97 -5.66 -5.11
C GLU A 86 -8.66 -6.43 -5.04
N LEU A 87 -8.65 -7.63 -5.63
CA LEU A 87 -7.44 -8.42 -5.77
C LEU A 87 -6.62 -7.88 -6.94
N LEU A 88 -5.35 -7.59 -6.67
CA LEU A 88 -4.35 -7.17 -7.65
C LEU A 88 -3.35 -8.28 -7.94
N GLY A 89 -2.52 -8.07 -8.96
CA GLY A 89 -1.48 -8.98 -9.38
C GLY A 89 -0.23 -8.94 -8.49
N GLU A 90 0.90 -9.29 -9.06
CA GLU A 90 2.16 -9.35 -8.33
C GLU A 90 2.73 -7.94 -8.08
N SER A 91 3.46 -7.81 -6.98
CA SER A 91 4.17 -6.58 -6.66
C SER A 91 5.45 -6.41 -7.49
N LEU A 92 5.91 -5.17 -7.65
CA LEU A 92 7.21 -4.88 -8.25
C LEU A 92 8.34 -5.66 -7.56
N TYR A 93 8.25 -5.86 -6.25
CA TYR A 93 9.22 -6.66 -5.50
C TYR A 93 9.29 -8.12 -5.97
N LEU A 94 8.13 -8.77 -6.18
CA LEU A 94 8.07 -10.17 -6.61
C LEU A 94 8.50 -10.35 -8.06
N ILE A 95 8.06 -9.46 -8.96
CA ILE A 95 8.43 -9.49 -10.38
C ILE A 95 9.94 -9.29 -10.53
N TRP A 96 10.48 -8.33 -9.77
CA TRP A 96 11.91 -8.06 -9.76
C TRP A 96 12.75 -9.27 -9.34
N LYS A 97 12.32 -10.02 -8.33
CA LYS A 97 12.98 -11.27 -7.92
C LYS A 97 12.98 -12.36 -8.99
N LYS A 98 11.97 -12.39 -9.87
CA LYS A 98 11.84 -13.39 -10.93
C LYS A 98 12.72 -13.14 -12.15
N LYS A 99 13.55 -12.11 -12.15
CA LYS A 99 14.46 -11.67 -13.23
C LYS A 99 13.74 -11.13 -14.47
N LEU A 100 13.71 -9.82 -14.61
CA LEU A 100 13.50 -9.16 -15.89
C LEU A 100 14.73 -9.42 -16.80
N LYS A 101 14.49 -9.67 -18.09
CA LYS A 101 15.58 -9.78 -19.09
C LYS A 101 16.40 -8.48 -19.10
N GLU A 102 17.72 -8.58 -19.21
CA GLU A 102 18.62 -7.42 -19.10
C GLU A 102 18.44 -6.39 -20.23
N GLU A 103 18.05 -6.86 -21.41
CA GLU A 103 18.01 -6.05 -22.62
C GLU A 103 17.01 -4.88 -22.58
N ASP A 104 15.86 -5.03 -21.91
CA ASP A 104 14.82 -4.00 -21.82
C ASP A 104 14.74 -3.30 -20.46
N LYS A 105 15.65 -3.61 -19.56
CA LYS A 105 15.56 -3.24 -18.13
C LYS A 105 15.40 -1.73 -17.89
N LEU A 106 16.18 -0.91 -18.57
CA LEU A 106 16.11 0.54 -18.39
C LEU A 106 14.80 1.12 -18.88
N ARG A 107 14.32 0.66 -20.02
CA ARG A 107 13.00 1.04 -20.58
C ARG A 107 11.89 0.70 -19.60
N ASP A 108 11.88 -0.53 -19.09
CA ASP A 108 10.84 -0.99 -18.16
C ASP A 108 10.87 -0.19 -16.85
N ILE A 109 12.06 0.11 -16.32
CA ILE A 109 12.20 0.97 -15.13
C ILE A 109 11.66 2.37 -15.41
N CYS A 110 11.92 2.95 -16.58
CA CYS A 110 11.39 4.27 -16.94
C CYS A 110 9.85 4.25 -17.02
N LEU A 111 9.25 3.21 -17.62
CA LEU A 111 7.79 3.06 -17.70
C LEU A 111 7.16 2.87 -16.31
N ILE A 112 7.81 2.09 -15.45
CA ILE A 112 7.41 1.92 -14.05
C ILE A 112 7.51 3.26 -13.30
N ALA A 113 8.63 3.98 -13.47
CA ALA A 113 8.87 5.27 -12.81
C ALA A 113 7.78 6.30 -13.15
N LEU A 114 7.44 6.41 -14.45
CA LEU A 114 6.37 7.31 -14.90
C LEU A 114 5.05 7.04 -14.17
N GLN A 115 4.63 5.77 -14.11
CA GLN A 115 3.39 5.42 -13.43
C GLN A 115 3.46 5.64 -11.91
N CYS A 116 4.59 5.31 -11.28
CA CYS A 116 4.78 5.55 -9.84
C CYS A 116 4.72 7.06 -9.52
N ILE A 117 5.34 7.91 -10.35
CA ILE A 117 5.26 9.37 -10.23
C ILE A 117 3.81 9.83 -10.38
N ASP A 118 3.06 9.34 -11.37
CA ASP A 118 1.65 9.68 -11.54
C ASP A 118 0.80 9.32 -10.32
N ARG A 119 1.04 8.16 -9.70
CA ARG A 119 0.34 7.78 -8.45
C ARG A 119 0.64 8.76 -7.33
N LEU A 120 1.92 9.11 -7.14
CA LEU A 120 2.32 10.09 -6.12
C LEU A 120 1.78 11.48 -6.42
N GLN A 121 1.88 11.94 -7.66
CA GLN A 121 1.32 13.23 -8.09
C GLN A 121 -0.18 13.30 -7.78
N PHE A 122 -0.93 12.23 -8.08
CA PHE A 122 -2.36 12.17 -7.78
C PHE A 122 -2.63 12.31 -6.29
N ILE A 123 -2.05 11.46 -5.43
CA ILE A 123 -2.32 11.51 -3.99
C ILE A 123 -1.83 12.83 -3.36
N HIS A 124 -0.69 13.34 -3.80
CA HIS A 124 -0.15 14.63 -3.36
C HIS A 124 -1.07 15.80 -3.76
N SER A 125 -1.69 15.77 -4.95
CA SER A 125 -2.67 16.76 -5.38
C SER A 125 -3.90 16.80 -4.46
N LYS A 126 -4.28 15.64 -3.91
CA LYS A 126 -5.36 15.50 -2.91
C LYS A 126 -4.93 15.87 -1.49
N GLY A 127 -3.68 16.31 -1.29
CA GLY A 127 -3.17 16.71 0.01
C GLY A 127 -2.74 15.55 0.91
N VAL A 128 -2.51 14.38 0.35
CA VAL A 128 -2.14 13.14 1.06
C VAL A 128 -0.70 12.77 0.76
N ILE A 129 0.03 12.26 1.74
CA ILE A 129 1.33 11.59 1.61
C ILE A 129 1.18 10.14 2.06
N HIS A 130 1.92 9.23 1.43
CA HIS A 130 1.82 7.79 1.64
C HIS A 130 2.61 7.31 2.85
N ARG A 131 3.87 7.74 2.98
CA ARG A 131 4.83 7.45 4.08
C ARG A 131 5.37 6.03 4.18
N ASP A 132 5.03 5.15 3.23
CA ASP A 132 5.60 3.80 3.12
C ASP A 132 5.81 3.38 1.65
N ILE A 133 6.51 4.22 0.90
CA ILE A 133 6.82 3.95 -0.50
C ILE A 133 7.93 2.90 -0.58
N LYS A 134 7.61 1.73 -1.18
CA LYS A 134 8.52 0.59 -1.34
C LYS A 134 8.05 -0.31 -2.50
N PRO A 135 8.92 -1.18 -3.06
CA PRO A 135 8.57 -2.00 -4.23
C PRO A 135 7.39 -2.97 -3.98
N SER A 136 7.19 -3.41 -2.74
CA SER A 136 6.08 -4.29 -2.38
C SER A 136 4.71 -3.59 -2.31
N ASN A 137 4.68 -2.24 -2.29
CA ASN A 137 3.46 -1.45 -2.27
C ASN A 137 3.03 -0.95 -3.66
N PHE A 138 3.75 -1.35 -4.71
CA PHE A 138 3.34 -1.16 -6.10
C PHE A 138 3.00 -2.51 -6.72
N LEU A 139 1.75 -2.72 -7.12
CA LEU A 139 1.25 -3.96 -7.71
C LEU A 139 0.74 -3.73 -9.12
N PHE A 140 0.89 -4.74 -9.97
CA PHE A 140 0.24 -4.73 -11.28
C PHE A 140 -1.25 -5.10 -11.17
N GLY A 141 -2.07 -4.56 -12.06
CA GLY A 141 -3.47 -4.97 -12.17
C GLY A 141 -3.59 -6.40 -12.73
N ILE A 142 -4.62 -7.15 -12.30
CA ILE A 142 -4.93 -8.47 -12.90
C ILE A 142 -5.65 -8.30 -14.23
N GLN A 143 -6.67 -7.44 -14.28
CA GLN A 143 -7.46 -7.21 -15.51
C GLN A 143 -6.68 -6.38 -16.53
N ASN A 144 -5.85 -5.47 -16.07
CA ASN A 144 -4.95 -4.67 -16.91
C ASN A 144 -3.54 -4.68 -16.33
N PRO A 145 -2.68 -5.63 -16.76
CA PRO A 145 -1.32 -5.76 -16.27
C PRO A 145 -0.42 -4.56 -16.58
N ASN A 146 -0.86 -3.66 -17.46
CA ASN A 146 -0.10 -2.43 -17.77
C ASN A 146 -0.35 -1.29 -16.79
N ILE A 147 -1.24 -1.46 -15.81
CA ILE A 147 -1.52 -0.45 -14.80
C ILE A 147 -0.84 -0.85 -13.49
N ILE A 148 -0.07 0.08 -12.92
CA ILE A 148 0.54 -0.05 -11.60
C ILE A 148 -0.38 0.64 -10.58
N TYR A 149 -0.69 -0.10 -9.52
CA TYR A 149 -1.47 0.33 -8.37
C TYR A 149 -0.56 0.62 -7.18
N LEU A 150 -0.82 1.71 -6.48
CA LEU A 150 -0.24 2.00 -5.17
C LEU A 150 -1.20 1.52 -4.08
N ILE A 151 -0.71 0.64 -3.20
CA ILE A 151 -1.50 0.00 -2.14
C ILE A 151 -0.99 0.36 -0.74
N ASP A 152 -1.76 -0.02 0.28
CA ASP A 152 -1.39 0.07 1.71
C ASP A 152 -1.30 1.52 2.21
N PHE A 153 -2.46 2.15 2.34
CA PHE A 153 -2.60 3.52 2.89
C PHE A 153 -2.70 3.55 4.42
N GLY A 154 -2.35 2.47 5.12
CA GLY A 154 -2.42 2.38 6.58
C GLY A 154 -1.57 3.42 7.31
N LEU A 155 -0.46 3.84 6.71
CA LEU A 155 0.40 4.90 7.24
C LEU A 155 0.15 6.27 6.58
N ALA A 156 -0.75 6.39 5.61
CA ALA A 156 -0.99 7.64 4.90
C ALA A 156 -1.46 8.77 5.82
N LYS A 157 -1.18 10.01 5.44
CA LYS A 157 -1.56 11.18 6.22
C LYS A 157 -1.81 12.39 5.32
N LYS A 158 -2.73 13.28 5.73
CA LYS A 158 -2.86 14.60 5.11
C LYS A 158 -1.67 15.48 5.50
N TYR A 159 -0.97 16.05 4.51
CA TYR A 159 0.15 16.97 4.72
C TYR A 159 -0.28 18.44 4.70
N LYS A 160 -1.54 18.71 4.36
CA LYS A 160 -2.16 20.03 4.44
C LYS A 160 -3.54 19.95 5.07
N SER A 161 -3.90 21.01 5.78
CA SER A 161 -5.22 21.14 6.39
C SER A 161 -6.31 21.22 5.32
N SER A 162 -7.33 20.39 5.40
CA SER A 162 -8.51 20.46 4.52
C SER A 162 -9.32 21.74 4.70
N ARG A 163 -9.26 22.37 5.88
CA ARG A 163 -9.97 23.60 6.22
C ARG A 163 -9.26 24.85 5.71
N THR A 164 -7.94 24.93 5.86
CA THR A 164 -7.17 26.16 5.59
C THR A 164 -6.26 26.05 4.37
N GLY A 165 -6.10 24.87 3.78
CA GLY A 165 -5.13 24.59 2.72
C GLY A 165 -3.66 24.71 3.15
N LYS A 166 -3.38 25.17 4.37
CA LYS A 166 -2.01 25.36 4.86
C LYS A 166 -1.30 24.01 5.06
N HIS A 167 -0.03 23.96 4.67
CA HIS A 167 0.87 22.84 4.89
C HIS A 167 1.06 22.59 6.40
N VAL A 168 1.26 21.32 6.79
CA VAL A 168 1.67 21.00 8.17
C VAL A 168 2.97 21.73 8.51
N LYS A 169 3.08 22.19 9.76
CA LYS A 169 4.27 22.89 10.23
C LYS A 169 5.47 21.95 10.27
N PHE A 170 6.65 22.50 10.05
CA PHE A 170 7.90 21.80 10.37
C PHE A 170 7.92 21.41 11.85
N GLY A 171 8.43 20.21 12.14
CA GLY A 171 8.50 19.67 13.50
C GLY A 171 9.09 18.27 13.52
N TYR A 172 9.05 17.64 14.69
CA TYR A 172 9.57 16.30 14.90
C TYR A 172 8.44 15.31 15.23
N MET A 173 8.63 14.06 14.83
CA MET A 173 7.72 12.95 15.12
C MET A 173 8.23 12.18 16.34
N PRO A 174 7.33 11.64 17.18
CA PRO A 174 7.75 10.82 18.33
C PRO A 174 8.37 9.49 17.89
N THR A 175 7.90 8.93 16.78
CA THR A 175 8.29 7.61 16.27
C THR A 175 8.63 7.66 14.78
N ILE A 176 9.50 6.74 14.36
CA ILE A 176 9.79 6.47 12.95
C ILE A 176 8.69 5.52 12.43
N ASN A 177 8.17 5.81 11.24
CA ASN A 177 7.14 4.98 10.59
C ASN A 177 7.55 4.70 9.14
N GLY A 178 7.25 3.49 8.65
CA GLY A 178 7.57 3.05 7.30
C GLY A 178 8.69 2.01 7.26
N SER A 179 9.09 1.63 6.06
CA SER A 179 10.07 0.57 5.79
C SER A 179 11.48 1.17 5.73
N LEU A 180 12.38 0.72 6.61
CA LEU A 180 13.72 1.30 6.81
C LEU A 180 14.53 1.40 5.52
N ASP A 181 14.52 0.38 4.66
CA ASP A 181 15.32 0.31 3.43
C ASP A 181 14.99 1.40 2.40
N PHE A 182 13.78 1.95 2.47
CA PHE A 182 13.28 2.97 1.53
C PHE A 182 12.91 4.29 2.20
N MET A 183 13.25 4.43 3.46
CA MET A 183 12.89 5.60 4.25
C MET A 183 13.71 6.83 3.87
N SER A 184 13.06 8.01 3.80
CA SER A 184 13.77 9.26 3.56
C SER A 184 14.71 9.62 4.73
N ILE A 185 15.76 10.37 4.44
CA ILE A 185 16.70 10.88 5.45
C ILE A 185 15.98 11.72 6.51
N ASN A 186 14.99 12.52 6.11
CA ASN A 186 14.20 13.29 7.09
C ASN A 186 13.39 12.39 8.02
N CYS A 187 12.83 11.30 7.49
CA CYS A 187 12.10 10.35 8.32
C CYS A 187 13.01 9.67 9.36
N THR A 188 14.25 9.28 8.98
CA THR A 188 15.21 8.70 9.93
C THR A 188 15.61 9.70 11.02
N LYS A 189 15.64 11.00 10.70
CA LYS A 189 15.86 12.10 11.64
C LYS A 189 14.60 12.49 12.43
N LYS A 190 13.49 11.73 12.29
CA LYS A 190 12.20 12.00 12.91
C LYS A 190 11.58 13.35 12.54
N ILE A 191 11.94 13.93 11.41
CA ILE A 191 11.34 15.17 10.91
C ILE A 191 9.97 14.84 10.30
N VAL A 192 8.98 15.71 10.54
CA VAL A 192 7.63 15.57 9.97
C VAL A 192 7.71 15.45 8.45
N GLN A 193 7.18 14.35 7.94
CA GLN A 193 7.22 14.00 6.53
C GLN A 193 6.29 14.89 5.69
N SER A 194 6.67 15.06 4.43
CA SER A 194 5.91 15.76 3.40
C SER A 194 6.06 15.07 2.06
N ARG A 195 5.61 15.68 0.98
CA ARG A 195 5.69 15.12 -0.39
C ARG A 195 7.11 14.74 -0.82
N ARG A 196 8.13 15.52 -0.40
CA ARG A 196 9.54 15.25 -0.73
C ARG A 196 9.99 13.89 -0.22
N ASP A 197 9.47 13.45 0.93
CA ASP A 197 9.87 12.19 1.57
C ASP A 197 9.33 10.98 0.79
N ASP A 198 8.11 11.03 0.26
CA ASP A 198 7.59 10.00 -0.65
C ASP A 198 8.40 9.97 -1.96
N MET A 199 8.79 11.13 -2.50
CA MET A 199 9.60 11.22 -3.72
C MET A 199 11.02 10.69 -3.52
N GLU A 200 11.64 10.97 -2.38
CA GLU A 200 12.95 10.42 -2.01
C GLU A 200 12.87 8.90 -1.87
N SER A 201 11.84 8.38 -1.21
CA SER A 201 11.59 6.94 -1.10
C SER A 201 11.37 6.30 -2.49
N LEU A 202 10.66 6.96 -3.40
CA LEU A 202 10.55 6.49 -4.79
C LEU A 202 11.90 6.45 -5.50
N GLY A 203 12.76 7.46 -5.28
CA GLY A 203 14.14 7.44 -5.79
C GLY A 203 14.90 6.17 -5.35
N TYR A 204 14.79 5.80 -4.08
CA TYR A 204 15.40 4.56 -3.57
C TYR A 204 14.78 3.30 -4.19
N VAL A 205 13.46 3.27 -4.42
CA VAL A 205 12.80 2.18 -5.16
C VAL A 205 13.38 2.04 -6.57
N LEU A 206 13.53 3.14 -7.31
CA LEU A 206 14.07 3.11 -8.66
C LEU A 206 15.54 2.68 -8.69
N ILE A 207 16.35 3.12 -7.73
CA ILE A 207 17.75 2.65 -7.57
C ILE A 207 17.74 1.14 -7.25
N TYR A 208 16.87 0.66 -6.37
CA TYR A 208 16.71 -0.76 -6.08
C TYR A 208 16.38 -1.56 -7.34
N LEU A 209 15.45 -1.09 -8.17
CA LEU A 209 15.12 -1.71 -9.44
C LEU A 209 16.26 -1.62 -10.47
N ALA A 210 17.08 -0.57 -10.48
CA ALA A 210 18.20 -0.42 -11.38
C ALA A 210 19.40 -1.29 -11.00
N LYS A 211 19.65 -1.53 -9.73
CA LYS A 211 20.76 -2.35 -9.24
C LYS A 211 20.39 -3.83 -9.15
N LYS A 212 21.30 -4.72 -9.58
CA LYS A 212 21.14 -6.19 -9.44
C LYS A 212 21.25 -6.67 -7.99
N LYS A 213 21.86 -5.89 -7.10
CA LYS A 213 22.07 -6.18 -5.68
C LYS A 213 21.98 -4.87 -4.90
N PHE A 214 21.09 -4.77 -3.91
CA PHE A 214 21.40 -4.04 -2.70
C PHE A 214 22.27 -4.99 -1.87
N ALA A 215 23.58 -4.82 -1.95
CA ALA A 215 24.43 -5.27 -0.88
C ALA A 215 24.36 -4.17 0.18
N LEU A 216 23.49 -4.33 1.15
CA LEU A 216 23.78 -3.91 2.51
C LEU A 216 24.61 -5.06 3.06
N GLU A 217 25.92 -5.05 2.80
CA GLU A 217 26.92 -5.67 3.66
C GLU A 217 27.16 -4.78 4.85
#